data_d37c28a8b2f266e88fcf39ee818e653f
#
_entry.id   d37c28a8b2f266e88fcf39ee818e653f
#
_cell.length_a   1.000
_cell.length_b   1.000
_cell.length_c   1.000
_cell.angle_alpha   90.00
_cell.angle_beta   90.00
_cell.angle_gamma   90.00
#
_symmetry.space_group_name_H-M   'P 1'
#
loop_
_entity.id
_entity.type
_entity.pdbx_description
1 polymer ?
#
loop_
_entity_poly.entity_id
_entity_poly.type
_entity_poly.pdbx_seq_one_letter_code
_entity_poly.pdbx_strand_id
1 'polypeptide(L)'
;DASAKGVLTVSADEAGERVLSTVQLWGDTAITLSHIRTPRFDISTDPHRTDISLARGRLFIANQRTDQRDVVMYLTTPHSQIILDPGTFDVTVLGAETQLRIRSGEAHVIAGGRQVNAGPGQRVTVAADSAPSLPVPDTVNLILNGTFERSLEPLWSQFAEVKEGYEPGKVELFTEGRRTAIRFSRRTEDGVPNRVGVQQTVDRDVEGYDSLALRLDVKLLYQSVPGGGEKATEYPVMVDLFYTDIYGKDLHWYQGFYYFDPPQGSPYLEPTGERTPFGLWYTYESPNLFELLKETRPARINS
;
A
#
# COMPACT_ATOMS: atom_id res chain seq x y z
N ASP A 1 -18.62 0.58 11.27
CA ASP A 1 -17.51 1.13 12.04
C ASP A 1 -16.50 1.76 11.05
N ALA A 2 -16.24 3.06 11.20
CA ALA A 2 -15.37 3.81 10.28
C ALA A 2 -13.92 3.31 10.28
N SER A 3 -13.49 2.63 11.33
CA SER A 3 -12.14 2.04 11.46
C SER A 3 -12.03 0.63 10.87
N ALA A 4 -13.14 0.00 10.50
CA ALA A 4 -13.11 -1.35 9.94
C ALA A 4 -12.41 -1.37 8.57
N LYS A 5 -11.63 -2.41 8.32
CA LYS A 5 -11.00 -2.68 7.02
C LYS A 5 -11.38 -4.08 6.55
N GLY A 6 -11.65 -4.23 5.27
CA GLY A 6 -11.90 -5.51 4.60
C GLY A 6 -10.99 -5.70 3.41
N VAL A 7 -10.72 -6.95 3.04
CA VAL A 7 -9.96 -7.29 1.84
C VAL A 7 -10.77 -8.29 1.01
N LEU A 8 -11.01 -7.95 -0.25
CA LEU A 8 -11.57 -8.82 -1.26
C LEU A 8 -10.44 -9.23 -2.21
N THR A 9 -10.23 -10.53 -2.37
CA THR A 9 -9.26 -11.09 -3.31
C THR A 9 -10.01 -11.74 -4.46
N VAL A 10 -9.64 -11.39 -5.68
CA VAL A 10 -10.12 -12.03 -6.91
C VAL A 10 -9.03 -12.94 -7.43
N SER A 11 -9.33 -14.23 -7.58
CA SER A 11 -8.39 -15.27 -8.05
C SER A 11 -8.87 -15.89 -9.34
N ALA A 12 -7.93 -16.37 -10.17
CA ALA A 12 -8.22 -17.06 -11.43
C ALA A 12 -8.53 -18.54 -11.24
N ASP A 13 -8.27 -19.10 -10.08
CA ASP A 13 -8.45 -20.50 -9.74
C ASP A 13 -9.22 -20.66 -8.41
N GLU A 14 -9.79 -21.85 -8.20
CA GLU A 14 -10.56 -22.18 -6.99
C GLU A 14 -9.66 -22.30 -5.74
N ALA A 15 -8.38 -22.59 -5.90
CA ALA A 15 -7.43 -22.72 -4.81
C ALA A 15 -6.98 -21.35 -4.27
N GLY A 16 -7.24 -20.26 -5.00
CA GLY A 16 -6.83 -18.90 -4.62
C GLY A 16 -5.33 -18.64 -4.77
N GLU A 17 -4.60 -19.52 -5.43
CA GLU A 17 -3.15 -19.41 -5.60
C GLU A 17 -2.77 -18.33 -6.61
N ARG A 18 -3.64 -18.07 -7.57
CA ARG A 18 -3.41 -17.12 -8.65
C ARG A 18 -4.27 -15.87 -8.47
N VAL A 19 -3.78 -14.96 -7.64
CA VAL A 19 -4.45 -13.69 -7.36
C VAL A 19 -4.38 -12.77 -8.57
N LEU A 20 -5.55 -12.30 -9.04
CA LEU A 20 -5.69 -11.33 -10.13
C LEU A 20 -5.80 -9.91 -9.62
N SER A 21 -6.60 -9.70 -8.58
CA SER A 21 -6.82 -8.38 -8.00
C SER A 21 -7.03 -8.48 -6.49
N THR A 22 -6.55 -7.47 -5.79
CA THR A 22 -6.84 -7.27 -4.37
C THR A 22 -7.55 -5.93 -4.22
N VAL A 23 -8.69 -5.93 -3.56
CA VAL A 23 -9.47 -4.72 -3.26
C VAL A 23 -9.57 -4.58 -1.74
N GLN A 24 -8.96 -3.54 -1.21
CA GLN A 24 -9.11 -3.16 0.20
C GLN A 24 -10.26 -2.17 0.33
N LEU A 25 -11.07 -2.35 1.38
CA LEU A 25 -12.22 -1.53 1.68
C LEU A 25 -12.02 -0.88 3.05
N TRP A 26 -12.32 0.40 3.16
CA TRP A 26 -12.41 1.10 4.45
C TRP A 26 -13.84 1.09 4.99
N GLY A 27 -14.00 1.44 6.27
CA GLY A 27 -15.32 1.53 6.89
C GLY A 27 -16.27 2.43 6.09
N ASP A 28 -17.57 2.15 6.21
CA ASP A 28 -18.66 2.83 5.50
C ASP A 28 -18.60 2.72 3.97
N THR A 29 -17.83 1.76 3.43
CA THR A 29 -17.74 1.49 2.00
C THR A 29 -18.83 0.52 1.58
N ALA A 30 -19.56 0.85 0.52
CA ALA A 30 -20.57 0.01 -0.11
C ALA A 30 -20.17 -0.34 -1.54
N ILE A 31 -19.92 -1.63 -1.80
CA ILE A 31 -19.58 -2.16 -3.11
C ILE A 31 -20.57 -3.24 -3.55
N THR A 32 -20.64 -3.43 -4.87
CA THR A 32 -21.30 -4.59 -5.50
C THR A 32 -20.33 -5.19 -6.51
N LEU A 33 -20.00 -6.47 -6.34
CA LEU A 33 -19.25 -7.24 -7.32
C LEU A 33 -20.26 -7.85 -8.30
N SER A 34 -20.19 -7.45 -9.57
CA SER A 34 -21.16 -7.86 -10.59
C SER A 34 -20.69 -9.06 -11.42
N HIS A 35 -19.46 -9.00 -11.91
CA HIS A 35 -18.92 -10.06 -12.76
C HIS A 35 -17.42 -10.25 -12.53
N ILE A 36 -16.99 -11.51 -12.64
CA ILE A 36 -15.60 -11.90 -12.81
C ILE A 36 -15.55 -12.79 -14.04
N ARG A 37 -14.72 -12.45 -15.01
CA ARG A 37 -14.57 -13.20 -16.26
C ARG A 37 -13.11 -13.51 -16.53
N THR A 38 -12.84 -14.77 -16.80
CA THR A 38 -11.54 -15.26 -17.23
C THR A 38 -11.74 -15.94 -18.60
N PRO A 39 -10.92 -15.63 -19.61
CA PRO A 39 -10.96 -16.32 -20.88
C PRO A 39 -10.77 -17.82 -20.70
N ARG A 40 -11.59 -18.61 -21.38
CA ARG A 40 -11.59 -20.08 -21.23
C ARG A 40 -10.36 -20.75 -21.84
N PHE A 41 -9.76 -20.11 -22.86
CA PHE A 41 -8.67 -20.68 -23.62
C PHE A 41 -7.40 -19.86 -23.41
N ASP A 42 -6.28 -20.52 -23.18
CA ASP A 42 -4.98 -19.87 -22.94
C ASP A 42 -4.45 -19.11 -24.15
N ILE A 43 -4.88 -19.45 -25.35
CA ILE A 43 -4.54 -18.75 -26.60
C ILE A 43 -5.25 -17.39 -26.76
N SER A 44 -6.30 -17.11 -25.96
CA SER A 44 -6.98 -15.80 -26.02
C SER A 44 -6.07 -14.72 -25.45
N THR A 45 -6.01 -13.59 -26.12
CA THR A 45 -5.34 -12.37 -25.65
C THR A 45 -6.23 -11.45 -24.81
N ASP A 46 -7.50 -11.83 -24.63
CA ASP A 46 -8.43 -11.04 -23.83
C ASP A 46 -7.99 -10.99 -22.37
N PRO A 47 -8.11 -9.84 -21.68
CA PRO A 47 -7.73 -9.71 -20.28
C PRO A 47 -8.68 -10.47 -19.34
N HIS A 48 -8.21 -10.75 -18.15
CA HIS A 48 -9.10 -11.05 -17.03
C HIS A 48 -9.91 -9.80 -16.70
N ARG A 49 -11.22 -9.93 -16.56
CA ARG A 49 -12.11 -8.80 -16.32
C ARG A 49 -12.87 -8.95 -15.00
N THR A 50 -12.85 -7.87 -14.21
CA THR A 50 -13.65 -7.75 -12.99
C THR A 50 -14.52 -6.51 -13.08
N ASP A 51 -15.82 -6.64 -12.83
CA ASP A 51 -16.79 -5.53 -12.83
C ASP A 51 -17.26 -5.28 -11.40
N ILE A 52 -16.95 -4.10 -10.84
CA ILE A 52 -17.30 -3.66 -9.49
C ILE A 52 -18.05 -2.33 -9.57
N SER A 53 -19.04 -2.16 -8.68
CA SER A 53 -19.66 -0.85 -8.43
C SER A 53 -19.33 -0.36 -7.02
N LEU A 54 -18.89 0.88 -6.90
CA LEU A 54 -18.66 1.57 -5.64
C LEU A 54 -19.73 2.64 -5.46
N ALA A 55 -20.67 2.41 -4.56
CA ALA A 55 -21.74 3.37 -4.29
C ALA A 55 -21.29 4.51 -3.38
N ARG A 56 -20.44 4.23 -2.40
CA ARG A 56 -19.85 5.20 -1.46
C ARG A 56 -18.65 4.62 -0.75
N GLY A 57 -17.81 5.47 -0.19
CA GLY A 57 -16.66 5.09 0.61
C GLY A 57 -15.36 5.05 -0.18
N ARG A 58 -14.40 4.25 0.23
CA ARG A 58 -13.05 4.22 -0.31
C ARG A 58 -12.59 2.80 -0.63
N LEU A 59 -11.99 2.64 -1.80
CA LEU A 59 -11.33 1.43 -2.24
C LEU A 59 -9.86 1.69 -2.55
N PHE A 60 -9.02 0.78 -2.16
CA PHE A 60 -7.71 0.63 -2.75
C PHE A 60 -7.68 -0.65 -3.59
N ILE A 61 -7.26 -0.52 -4.84
CA ILE A 61 -7.31 -1.57 -5.84
C ILE A 61 -5.90 -1.85 -6.33
N ALA A 62 -5.48 -3.11 -6.28
CA ALA A 62 -4.25 -3.58 -6.90
C ALA A 62 -4.59 -4.64 -7.95
N ASN A 63 -4.53 -4.25 -9.23
CA ASN A 63 -4.67 -5.17 -10.35
C ASN A 63 -3.30 -5.74 -10.70
N GLN A 64 -3.20 -7.06 -10.71
CA GLN A 64 -1.98 -7.75 -11.06
C GLN A 64 -1.79 -7.73 -12.59
N ARG A 65 -0.55 -7.84 -13.00
CA ARG A 65 -0.22 -8.22 -14.37
C ARG A 65 0.34 -9.63 -14.32
N THR A 66 -0.36 -10.57 -14.93
CA THR A 66 0.13 -11.93 -15.03
C THR A 66 1.04 -12.08 -16.26
N ASP A 67 1.90 -13.10 -16.27
CA ASP A 67 2.81 -13.35 -17.41
C ASP A 67 2.07 -13.66 -18.72
N GLN A 68 0.81 -14.04 -18.62
CA GLN A 68 0.00 -14.48 -19.76
C GLN A 68 -0.97 -13.43 -20.27
N ARG A 69 -1.54 -12.60 -19.38
CA ARG A 69 -2.55 -11.59 -19.76
C ARG A 69 -2.75 -10.53 -18.68
N ASP A 70 -3.26 -9.39 -19.10
CA ASP A 70 -3.58 -8.30 -18.21
C ASP A 70 -4.84 -8.57 -17.39
N VAL A 71 -4.95 -7.91 -16.26
CA VAL A 71 -6.17 -7.86 -15.44
C VAL A 71 -6.73 -6.45 -15.56
N VAL A 72 -7.95 -6.32 -16.06
CA VAL A 72 -8.63 -5.05 -16.22
C VAL A 72 -9.86 -5.02 -15.33
N MET A 73 -10.00 -3.95 -14.55
CA MET A 73 -11.17 -3.75 -13.72
C MET A 73 -12.05 -2.63 -14.25
N TYR A 74 -13.34 -2.92 -14.39
CA TYR A 74 -14.38 -1.93 -14.69
C TYR A 74 -15.05 -1.51 -13.40
N LEU A 75 -14.82 -0.28 -12.99
CA LEU A 75 -15.38 0.28 -11.77
C LEU A 75 -16.44 1.31 -12.13
N THR A 76 -17.67 1.10 -11.65
CA THR A 76 -18.75 2.06 -11.78
C THR A 76 -18.95 2.79 -10.45
N THR A 77 -19.03 4.11 -10.51
CA THR A 77 -19.36 4.97 -9.38
C THR A 77 -20.62 5.76 -9.70
N PRO A 78 -21.24 6.45 -8.74
CA PRO A 78 -22.39 7.32 -9.03
C PRO A 78 -22.10 8.43 -10.06
N HIS A 79 -20.81 8.79 -10.22
CA HIS A 79 -20.42 9.96 -11.02
C HIS A 79 -19.62 9.58 -12.27
N SER A 80 -19.12 8.34 -12.38
CA SER A 80 -18.24 7.94 -13.49
C SER A 80 -18.22 6.45 -13.74
N GLN A 81 -17.77 6.07 -14.93
CA GLN A 81 -17.24 4.75 -15.25
C GLN A 81 -15.72 4.86 -15.37
N ILE A 82 -15.01 3.93 -14.76
CA ILE A 82 -13.56 3.92 -14.70
C ILE A 82 -13.06 2.55 -15.16
N ILE A 83 -12.12 2.56 -16.09
CA ILE A 83 -11.40 1.35 -16.51
C ILE A 83 -10.01 1.44 -15.93
N LEU A 84 -9.63 0.44 -15.15
CA LEU A 84 -8.36 0.35 -14.46
C LEU A 84 -7.52 -0.77 -15.08
N ASP A 85 -6.42 -0.41 -15.69
CA ASP A 85 -5.42 -1.32 -16.23
C ASP A 85 -4.62 -1.99 -15.08
N PRO A 86 -3.67 -2.89 -15.37
CA PRO A 86 -2.77 -3.40 -14.35
C PRO A 86 -2.04 -2.27 -13.62
N GLY A 87 -2.18 -2.22 -12.29
CA GLY A 87 -1.65 -1.14 -11.48
C GLY A 87 -2.30 -1.02 -10.11
N THR A 88 -2.05 0.11 -9.45
CA THR A 88 -2.56 0.41 -8.11
C THR A 88 -3.28 1.74 -8.08
N PHE A 89 -4.47 1.74 -7.53
CA PHE A 89 -5.43 2.85 -7.60
C PHE A 89 -6.13 3.06 -6.26
N ASP A 90 -6.39 4.31 -5.94
CA ASP A 90 -7.19 4.71 -4.79
C ASP A 90 -8.43 5.43 -5.30
N VAL A 91 -9.61 4.93 -4.98
CA VAL A 91 -10.89 5.48 -5.43
C VAL A 91 -11.74 5.83 -4.24
N THR A 92 -12.17 7.08 -4.17
CA THR A 92 -13.02 7.58 -3.09
C THR A 92 -14.29 8.19 -3.67
N VAL A 93 -15.44 7.79 -3.13
CA VAL A 93 -16.75 8.39 -3.41
C VAL A 93 -17.23 9.08 -2.15
N LEU A 94 -17.24 10.41 -2.18
CA LEU A 94 -17.66 11.28 -1.09
C LEU A 94 -18.75 12.25 -1.58
N GLY A 95 -19.97 12.05 -1.06
CA GLY A 95 -21.09 12.92 -1.40
C GLY A 95 -21.31 13.00 -2.91
N ALA A 96 -21.11 14.19 -3.47
CA ALA A 96 -21.39 14.51 -4.87
C ALA A 96 -20.16 14.35 -5.78
N GLU A 97 -19.09 13.70 -5.35
CA GLU A 97 -17.90 13.54 -6.19
C GLU A 97 -17.25 12.16 -6.07
N THR A 98 -16.59 11.76 -7.15
CA THR A 98 -15.66 10.63 -7.20
C THR A 98 -14.26 11.17 -7.42
N GLN A 99 -13.32 10.74 -6.61
CA GLN A 99 -11.90 11.04 -6.74
C GLN A 99 -11.14 9.75 -7.03
N LEU A 100 -10.35 9.76 -8.09
CA LEU A 100 -9.44 8.68 -8.48
C LEU A 100 -8.00 9.17 -8.38
N ARG A 101 -7.15 8.42 -7.70
CA ARG A 101 -5.70 8.63 -7.63
C ARG A 101 -5.00 7.42 -8.21
N ILE A 102 -4.03 7.66 -9.07
CA ILE A 102 -3.27 6.62 -9.75
C ILE A 102 -1.88 6.56 -9.13
N ARG A 103 -1.55 5.44 -8.47
CA ARG A 103 -0.21 5.20 -7.94
C ARG A 103 0.69 4.56 -8.99
N SER A 104 0.17 3.57 -9.71
CA SER A 104 0.84 2.91 -10.84
C SER A 104 -0.18 2.42 -11.84
N GLY A 105 0.24 2.17 -13.07
CA GLY A 105 -0.63 1.78 -14.18
C GLY A 105 -1.33 2.96 -14.82
N GLU A 106 -2.35 2.69 -15.61
CA GLU A 106 -3.18 3.68 -16.31
C GLU A 106 -4.66 3.50 -15.96
N ALA A 107 -5.39 4.61 -16.00
CA ALA A 107 -6.83 4.62 -15.77
C ALA A 107 -7.54 5.49 -16.83
N HIS A 108 -8.71 5.03 -17.25
CA HIS A 108 -9.58 5.73 -18.21
C HIS A 108 -10.88 6.09 -17.50
N VAL A 109 -11.10 7.39 -17.30
CA VAL A 109 -12.25 7.92 -16.57
C VAL A 109 -13.26 8.49 -17.55
N ILE A 110 -14.49 8.00 -17.51
CA ILE A 110 -15.56 8.33 -18.45
C ILE A 110 -16.75 8.91 -17.67
N ALA A 111 -17.14 10.13 -17.99
CA ALA A 111 -18.32 10.81 -17.44
C ALA A 111 -18.76 11.96 -18.35
N GLY A 112 -20.04 12.31 -18.35
CA GLY A 112 -20.57 13.43 -19.13
C GLY A 112 -20.24 13.38 -20.63
N GLY A 113 -20.13 12.17 -21.20
CA GLY A 113 -19.77 11.96 -22.61
C GLY A 113 -18.29 12.24 -22.94
N ARG A 114 -17.42 12.43 -21.96
CA ARG A 114 -15.98 12.66 -22.13
C ARG A 114 -15.16 11.58 -21.45
N GLN A 115 -14.03 11.25 -22.06
CA GLN A 115 -13.02 10.36 -21.48
C GLN A 115 -11.74 11.13 -21.20
N VAL A 116 -11.13 10.82 -20.07
CA VAL A 116 -9.83 11.34 -19.67
C VAL A 116 -8.97 10.15 -19.26
N ASN A 117 -7.73 10.13 -19.74
CA ASN A 117 -6.72 9.13 -19.37
C ASN A 117 -5.77 9.73 -18.33
N ALA A 118 -5.45 8.97 -17.31
CA ALA A 118 -4.56 9.41 -16.24
C ALA A 118 -3.55 8.31 -15.91
N GLY A 119 -2.31 8.72 -15.63
CA GLY A 119 -1.19 7.85 -15.32
C GLY A 119 -0.67 8.02 -13.89
N PRO A 120 0.46 7.39 -13.55
CA PRO A 120 1.02 7.38 -12.21
C PRO A 120 1.25 8.78 -11.63
N GLY A 121 0.94 8.94 -10.35
CA GLY A 121 1.10 10.20 -9.62
C GLY A 121 0.07 11.27 -9.98
N GLN A 122 -0.98 10.93 -10.72
CA GLN A 122 -2.06 11.83 -11.10
C GLN A 122 -3.36 11.54 -10.35
N ARG A 123 -4.17 12.59 -10.25
CA ARG A 123 -5.53 12.54 -9.70
C ARG A 123 -6.52 13.08 -10.71
N VAL A 124 -7.68 12.44 -10.79
CA VAL A 124 -8.86 12.90 -11.53
C VAL A 124 -10.04 12.99 -10.56
N THR A 125 -10.80 14.08 -10.64
CA THR A 125 -12.03 14.28 -9.88
C THR A 125 -13.21 14.37 -10.83
N VAL A 126 -14.32 13.73 -10.47
CA VAL A 126 -15.58 13.76 -11.20
C VAL A 126 -16.68 14.20 -10.25
N ALA A 127 -17.19 15.40 -10.41
CA ALA A 127 -18.36 15.86 -9.69
C ALA A 127 -19.65 15.32 -10.32
N ALA A 128 -20.73 15.31 -9.56
CA ALA A 128 -22.04 14.88 -10.07
C ALA A 128 -22.40 15.65 -11.34
N ASP A 129 -22.96 14.93 -12.32
CA ASP A 129 -23.40 15.46 -13.61
C ASP A 129 -22.34 16.23 -14.42
N SER A 130 -21.06 16.00 -14.13
CA SER A 130 -19.94 16.70 -14.74
C SER A 130 -19.03 15.75 -15.54
N ALA A 131 -18.29 16.34 -16.50
CA ALA A 131 -17.17 15.62 -17.13
C ALA A 131 -15.99 15.47 -16.15
N PRO A 132 -15.10 14.48 -16.36
CA PRO A 132 -13.89 14.35 -15.56
C PRO A 132 -13.03 15.60 -15.64
N SER A 133 -12.38 15.97 -14.51
CA SER A 133 -11.34 16.99 -14.53
C SER A 133 -10.16 16.54 -15.40
N LEU A 134 -9.35 17.45 -15.87
CA LEU A 134 -8.04 17.08 -16.39
C LEU A 134 -7.20 16.46 -15.26
N PRO A 135 -6.29 15.50 -15.59
CA PRO A 135 -5.38 14.92 -14.61
C PRO A 135 -4.47 16.02 -14.02
N VAL A 136 -4.37 16.04 -12.70
CA VAL A 136 -3.47 16.93 -11.96
C VAL A 136 -2.52 16.09 -11.11
N PRO A 137 -1.29 16.56 -10.81
CA PRO A 137 -0.43 15.88 -9.86
C PRO A 137 -1.16 15.68 -8.52
N ASP A 138 -1.11 14.45 -7.99
CA ASP A 138 -1.83 14.12 -6.75
C ASP A 138 -1.02 14.43 -5.51
N THR A 139 0.23 13.96 -5.49
CA THR A 139 1.08 14.09 -4.31
C THR A 139 2.55 14.19 -4.71
N VAL A 140 3.35 14.82 -3.86
CA VAL A 140 4.81 14.75 -3.93
C VAL A 140 5.25 13.49 -3.19
N ASN A 141 5.77 12.49 -3.90
CA ASN A 141 6.41 11.36 -3.25
C ASN A 141 7.82 11.77 -2.83
N LEU A 142 8.08 11.74 -1.52
CA LEU A 142 9.40 12.05 -0.97
C LEU A 142 10.38 10.90 -1.12
N ILE A 143 9.90 9.67 -1.30
CA ILE A 143 10.71 8.46 -1.44
C ILE A 143 11.08 8.25 -2.92
N LEU A 144 12.37 8.15 -3.19
CA LEU A 144 12.91 7.84 -4.51
C LEU A 144 13.06 6.32 -4.68
N ASN A 145 12.77 5.81 -5.89
CA ASN A 145 12.81 4.36 -6.18
C ASN A 145 12.04 3.51 -5.15
N GLY A 146 10.89 4.00 -4.67
CA GLY A 146 10.05 3.27 -3.72
C GLY A 146 9.33 2.07 -4.33
N THR A 147 9.34 1.92 -5.67
CA THR A 147 8.86 0.74 -6.41
C THR A 147 9.95 -0.32 -6.60
N PHE A 148 11.20 0.00 -6.25
CA PHE A 148 12.36 -0.88 -6.35
C PHE A 148 12.63 -1.46 -7.74
N GLU A 149 12.20 -0.76 -8.79
CA GLU A 149 12.44 -1.16 -10.19
C GLU A 149 13.89 -0.98 -10.64
N ARG A 150 14.66 -0.20 -9.87
CA ARG A 150 16.10 0.01 -10.07
C ARG A 150 16.87 -0.61 -8.91
N SER A 151 18.20 -0.70 -9.07
CA SER A 151 19.09 -1.07 -7.97
C SER A 151 18.85 -0.20 -6.74
N LEU A 152 19.08 -0.75 -5.56
CA LEU A 152 18.91 0.00 -4.30
C LEU A 152 19.91 1.15 -4.23
N GLU A 153 21.18 0.87 -4.47
CA GLU A 153 22.24 1.90 -4.48
C GLU A 153 22.15 2.83 -5.70
N PRO A 154 22.47 4.10 -5.53
CA PRO A 154 22.93 4.77 -4.32
C PRO A 154 21.80 5.34 -3.45
N LEU A 155 20.53 5.16 -3.80
CA LEU A 155 19.38 5.79 -3.14
C LEU A 155 19.03 5.16 -1.80
N TRP A 156 19.25 3.85 -1.67
CA TRP A 156 18.98 3.07 -0.49
C TRP A 156 20.26 2.43 0.04
N SER A 157 20.59 2.66 1.27
CA SER A 157 21.66 1.96 1.98
C SER A 157 21.10 0.76 2.74
N GLN A 158 21.85 -0.35 2.76
CA GLN A 158 21.48 -1.54 3.52
C GLN A 158 22.19 -1.53 4.87
N PHE A 159 21.53 -2.05 5.90
CA PHE A 159 22.13 -2.26 7.20
C PHE A 159 21.76 -3.64 7.76
N ALA A 160 22.62 -4.18 8.61
CA ALA A 160 22.36 -5.37 9.37
C ALA A 160 22.97 -5.23 10.78
N GLU A 161 22.14 -5.45 11.78
CA GLU A 161 22.51 -5.40 13.20
C GLU A 161 22.26 -6.78 13.79
N VAL A 162 23.32 -7.48 14.11
CA VAL A 162 23.25 -8.83 14.68
C VAL A 162 24.33 -8.98 15.75
N LYS A 163 24.07 -9.80 16.74
CA LYS A 163 25.05 -10.13 17.77
C LYS A 163 26.26 -10.83 17.16
N GLU A 164 27.46 -10.51 17.63
CA GLU A 164 28.70 -11.14 17.21
C GLU A 164 28.61 -12.67 17.27
N GLY A 165 29.06 -13.33 16.21
CA GLY A 165 29.01 -14.78 16.05
C GLY A 165 27.75 -15.33 15.39
N TYR A 166 26.79 -14.48 15.03
CA TYR A 166 25.57 -14.87 14.32
C TYR A 166 25.55 -14.32 12.89
N GLU A 167 24.90 -15.06 11.98
CA GLU A 167 24.72 -14.64 10.59
C GLU A 167 23.73 -13.47 10.52
N PRO A 168 24.07 -12.40 9.77
CA PRO A 168 23.15 -11.28 9.55
C PRO A 168 21.95 -11.72 8.69
N GLY A 169 20.83 -11.02 8.86
CA GLY A 169 19.71 -11.14 7.95
C GLY A 169 20.08 -10.71 6.53
N LYS A 170 19.25 -11.10 5.56
CA LYS A 170 19.47 -10.80 4.13
C LYS A 170 18.44 -9.82 3.61
N VAL A 171 18.89 -8.97 2.70
CA VAL A 171 18.07 -8.04 1.90
C VAL A 171 18.22 -8.44 0.44
N GLU A 172 17.12 -8.71 -0.22
CA GLU A 172 17.12 -9.15 -1.62
C GLU A 172 16.04 -8.42 -2.41
N LEU A 173 16.35 -8.01 -3.65
CA LEU A 173 15.32 -7.64 -4.60
C LEU A 173 14.58 -8.90 -5.03
N PHE A 174 13.27 -8.85 -4.93
CA PHE A 174 12.37 -9.97 -5.24
C PHE A 174 11.32 -9.53 -6.23
N THR A 175 11.10 -10.32 -7.27
CA THR A 175 10.09 -10.04 -8.29
C THR A 175 9.00 -11.10 -8.24
N GLU A 176 7.74 -10.68 -8.14
CA GLU A 176 6.56 -11.51 -8.20
C GLU A 176 5.64 -10.99 -9.31
N GLY A 177 5.53 -11.72 -10.41
CA GLY A 177 4.91 -11.21 -11.63
C GLY A 177 5.66 -9.97 -12.15
N ARG A 178 5.00 -8.82 -12.13
CA ARG A 178 5.62 -7.54 -12.50
C ARG A 178 5.90 -6.61 -11.32
N ARG A 179 5.66 -7.05 -10.12
CA ARG A 179 5.96 -6.29 -8.91
C ARG A 179 7.37 -6.61 -8.44
N THR A 180 8.21 -5.61 -8.33
CA THR A 180 9.49 -5.70 -7.64
C THR A 180 9.32 -5.20 -6.20
N ALA A 181 9.90 -5.89 -5.27
CA ALA A 181 9.87 -5.56 -3.84
C ALA A 181 11.20 -5.92 -3.19
N ILE A 182 11.42 -5.43 -1.98
CA ILE A 182 12.51 -5.88 -1.14
C ILE A 182 12.00 -7.01 -0.27
N ARG A 183 12.72 -8.13 -0.26
CA ARG A 183 12.50 -9.23 0.67
C ARG A 183 13.56 -9.21 1.76
N PHE A 184 13.09 -9.13 2.99
CA PHE A 184 13.92 -9.30 4.18
C PHE A 184 13.78 -10.73 4.70
N SER A 185 14.88 -11.38 5.02
CA SER A 185 14.87 -12.67 5.69
C SER A 185 15.92 -12.69 6.79
N ARG A 186 15.52 -13.18 7.97
CA ARG A 186 16.39 -13.34 9.13
C ARG A 186 16.02 -14.59 9.88
N ARG A 187 17.02 -15.27 10.39
CA ARG A 187 16.87 -16.41 11.29
C ARG A 187 17.96 -16.31 12.35
N THR A 188 17.56 -16.37 13.60
CA THR A 188 18.45 -16.46 14.74
C THR A 188 17.85 -17.43 15.75
N GLU A 189 18.63 -17.84 16.71
CA GLU A 189 18.13 -18.55 17.90
C GLU A 189 17.21 -17.63 18.72
N ASP A 190 16.34 -18.23 19.53
CA ASP A 190 15.43 -17.49 20.38
C ASP A 190 16.18 -16.54 21.32
N GLY A 191 15.72 -15.29 21.39
CA GLY A 191 16.28 -14.24 22.23
C GLY A 191 17.55 -13.57 21.68
N VAL A 192 17.99 -13.88 20.45
CA VAL A 192 19.10 -13.18 19.81
C VAL A 192 18.56 -12.09 18.87
N PRO A 193 18.81 -10.80 19.17
CA PRO A 193 18.41 -9.70 18.31
C PRO A 193 19.07 -9.81 16.92
N ASN A 194 18.28 -9.66 15.88
CA ASN A 194 18.77 -9.60 14.50
C ASN A 194 17.87 -8.63 13.73
N ARG A 195 18.40 -7.49 13.32
CA ARG A 195 17.72 -6.47 12.56
C ARG A 195 18.41 -6.29 11.21
N VAL A 196 17.66 -6.31 10.15
CA VAL A 196 18.13 -6.06 8.80
C VAL A 196 17.18 -5.12 8.09
N GLY A 197 17.68 -4.22 7.30
CA GLY A 197 16.84 -3.25 6.63
C GLY A 197 17.52 -2.45 5.55
N VAL A 198 16.74 -1.54 4.99
CA VAL A 198 17.21 -0.51 4.07
C VAL A 198 16.79 0.86 4.58
N GLN A 199 17.60 1.86 4.30
CA GLN A 199 17.35 3.24 4.69
C GLN A 199 17.58 4.17 3.51
N GLN A 200 16.73 5.18 3.37
CA GLN A 200 16.91 6.27 2.42
C GLN A 200 16.99 7.59 3.16
N THR A 201 18.01 8.38 2.88
CA THR A 201 18.05 9.78 3.32
C THR A 201 17.09 10.59 2.46
N VAL A 202 16.11 11.22 3.09
CA VAL A 202 15.07 12.03 2.44
C VAL A 202 15.43 13.50 2.47
N ASP A 203 15.82 13.99 3.64
CA ASP A 203 16.31 15.36 3.89
C ASP A 203 15.40 16.43 3.30
N ARG A 204 14.10 16.39 3.64
CA ARG A 204 13.09 17.26 3.05
C ARG A 204 12.32 18.07 4.09
N ASP A 205 12.26 19.38 3.87
CA ASP A 205 11.36 20.27 4.60
C ASP A 205 9.91 19.98 4.21
N VAL A 206 9.04 19.84 5.22
CA VAL A 206 7.62 19.53 5.07
C VAL A 206 6.69 20.48 5.83
N GLU A 207 7.22 21.57 6.41
CA GLU A 207 6.42 22.54 7.18
C GLU A 207 5.24 23.11 6.36
N GLY A 208 5.48 23.39 5.09
CA GLY A 208 4.48 23.94 4.17
C GLY A 208 3.48 22.95 3.60
N TYR A 209 3.48 21.69 4.05
CA TYR A 209 2.56 20.68 3.54
C TYR A 209 1.30 20.59 4.39
N ASP A 210 0.13 20.39 3.74
CA ASP A 210 -1.16 20.25 4.42
C ASP A 210 -1.32 18.86 5.04
N SER A 211 -0.68 17.84 4.46
CA SER A 211 -0.73 16.46 4.95
C SER A 211 0.55 15.71 4.64
N LEU A 212 0.87 14.77 5.50
CA LEU A 212 1.95 13.80 5.34
C LEU A 212 1.41 12.40 5.63
N ALA A 213 1.63 11.45 4.75
CA ALA A 213 1.22 10.08 4.96
C ALA A 213 2.30 9.09 4.52
N LEU A 214 2.48 8.03 5.28
CA LEU A 214 3.26 6.87 4.89
C LEU A 214 2.36 5.89 4.13
N ARG A 215 2.80 5.48 2.94
CA ARG A 215 2.11 4.48 2.12
C ARG A 215 3.10 3.40 1.70
N LEU A 216 2.75 2.16 1.91
CA LEU A 216 3.56 1.01 1.48
C LEU A 216 2.70 -0.22 1.25
N ASP A 217 3.23 -1.13 0.43
CA ASP A 217 2.71 -2.48 0.29
C ASP A 217 3.59 -3.45 1.08
N VAL A 218 3.00 -4.29 1.90
CA VAL A 218 3.70 -5.28 2.71
C VAL A 218 3.10 -6.67 2.52
N LYS A 219 3.94 -7.70 2.50
CA LYS A 219 3.55 -9.11 2.46
C LYS A 219 4.36 -9.87 3.48
N LEU A 220 3.71 -10.43 4.48
CA LEU A 220 4.36 -11.23 5.52
C LEU A 220 4.27 -12.70 5.17
N LEU A 221 5.42 -13.37 5.09
CA LEU A 221 5.53 -14.80 4.75
C LEU A 221 5.89 -15.67 5.96
N TYR A 222 6.44 -15.08 7.01
CA TYR A 222 6.82 -15.77 8.22
C TYR A 222 6.90 -14.80 9.41
N GLN A 223 6.49 -15.28 10.56
CA GLN A 223 6.60 -14.58 11.85
C GLN A 223 6.77 -15.61 12.95
N SER A 224 7.82 -15.47 13.77
CA SER A 224 8.12 -16.37 14.89
C SER A 224 7.51 -15.91 16.21
N VAL A 225 7.42 -14.59 16.42
CA VAL A 225 6.95 -13.98 17.67
C VAL A 225 5.57 -13.38 17.47
N PRO A 226 4.57 -13.67 18.32
CA PRO A 226 3.22 -13.12 18.20
C PRO A 226 3.20 -11.59 18.32
N GLY A 227 2.36 -10.93 17.52
CA GLY A 227 2.23 -9.47 17.51
C GLY A 227 3.56 -8.78 17.24
N GLY A 228 3.92 -7.82 18.06
CA GLY A 228 5.22 -7.12 18.07
C GLY A 228 6.16 -7.60 19.17
N GLY A 229 5.98 -8.81 19.68
CA GLY A 229 6.73 -9.32 20.82
C GLY A 229 6.25 -8.73 22.16
N GLU A 230 7.01 -8.95 23.20
CA GLU A 230 6.66 -8.52 24.56
C GLU A 230 6.62 -6.99 24.72
N LYS A 231 7.44 -6.29 23.96
CA LYS A 231 7.59 -4.80 24.03
C LYS A 231 7.07 -4.06 22.80
N ALA A 232 6.33 -4.73 21.92
CA ALA A 232 5.86 -4.19 20.65
C ALA A 232 6.99 -3.57 19.78
N THR A 233 8.17 -4.16 19.80
CA THR A 233 9.35 -3.71 19.04
C THR A 233 9.93 -4.78 18.12
N GLU A 234 9.29 -5.95 18.06
CA GLU A 234 9.80 -7.16 17.38
C GLU A 234 8.88 -7.58 16.22
N TYR A 235 8.50 -6.63 15.41
CA TYR A 235 7.68 -6.91 14.24
C TYR A 235 8.47 -7.61 13.12
N PRO A 236 7.84 -8.50 12.34
CA PRO A 236 8.45 -9.06 11.13
C PRO A 236 8.93 -7.99 10.15
N VAL A 237 8.12 -6.95 9.98
CA VAL A 237 8.45 -5.74 9.22
C VAL A 237 8.08 -4.54 10.05
N MET A 238 8.98 -3.56 10.09
CA MET A 238 8.77 -2.28 10.75
C MET A 238 9.31 -1.16 9.86
N VAL A 239 8.59 -0.06 9.80
CA VAL A 239 9.04 1.17 9.14
C VAL A 239 9.31 2.20 10.22
N ASP A 240 10.51 2.75 10.22
CA ASP A 240 10.90 3.88 11.06
C ASP A 240 10.96 5.15 10.21
N LEU A 241 10.31 6.20 10.65
CA LEU A 241 10.39 7.54 10.10
C LEU A 241 11.18 8.42 11.06
N PHE A 242 12.37 8.83 10.67
CA PHE A 242 13.17 9.79 11.42
C PHE A 242 12.89 11.21 10.91
N TYR A 243 12.61 12.11 11.82
CA TYR A 243 12.23 13.47 11.49
C TYR A 243 12.71 14.48 12.55
N THR A 244 12.82 15.73 12.14
CA THR A 244 13.02 16.87 13.05
C THR A 244 11.68 17.57 13.22
N ASP A 245 11.25 17.82 14.43
CA ASP A 245 10.00 18.50 14.74
C ASP A 245 10.09 20.03 14.56
N ILE A 246 8.95 20.72 14.70
CA ILE A 246 8.85 22.18 14.62
C ILE A 246 9.67 22.93 15.70
N TYR A 247 10.17 22.23 16.71
CA TYR A 247 11.03 22.80 17.77
C TYR A 247 12.52 22.50 17.53
N GLY A 248 12.84 21.80 16.43
CA GLY A 248 14.22 21.43 16.07
C GLY A 248 14.74 20.19 16.79
N LYS A 249 13.87 19.39 17.39
CA LYS A 249 14.23 18.13 18.06
C LYS A 249 14.15 16.95 17.09
N ASP A 250 15.19 16.12 17.08
CA ASP A 250 15.20 14.88 16.32
C ASP A 250 14.41 13.80 17.06
N LEU A 251 13.47 13.21 16.34
CA LEU A 251 12.51 12.23 16.82
C LEU A 251 12.35 11.12 15.81
N HIS A 252 11.67 10.05 16.20
CA HIS A 252 11.24 9.02 15.28
C HIS A 252 9.82 8.55 15.58
N TRP A 253 9.14 8.12 14.56
CA TRP A 253 7.86 7.42 14.61
C TRP A 253 8.00 6.11 13.86
N TYR A 254 7.38 5.04 14.35
CA TYR A 254 7.45 3.75 13.71
C TYR A 254 6.08 3.09 13.56
N GLN A 255 5.98 2.22 12.56
CA GLN A 255 4.82 1.37 12.30
C GLN A 255 5.28 -0.06 12.07
N GLY A 256 4.80 -0.98 12.90
CA GLY A 256 5.05 -2.40 12.77
C GLY A 256 3.92 -3.14 12.05
N PHE A 257 4.24 -4.28 11.45
CA PHE A 257 3.27 -5.14 10.76
C PHE A 257 3.40 -6.58 11.26
N TYR A 258 2.26 -7.24 11.52
CA TYR A 258 2.21 -8.61 12.01
C TYR A 258 0.99 -9.35 11.43
N TYR A 259 1.01 -10.69 11.44
CA TYR A 259 -0.16 -11.52 11.10
C TYR A 259 -0.49 -12.53 12.20
N PHE A 260 0.46 -12.90 13.03
CA PHE A 260 0.26 -13.80 14.14
C PHE A 260 -0.14 -13.01 15.38
N ASP A 261 -1.39 -13.23 15.82
CA ASP A 261 -1.97 -12.45 16.90
C ASP A 261 -1.27 -12.72 18.24
N PRO A 262 -1.10 -11.69 19.06
CA PRO A 262 -0.57 -11.86 20.40
C PRO A 262 -1.58 -12.57 21.33
N PRO A 263 -1.13 -13.10 22.46
CA PRO A 263 -2.02 -13.63 23.48
C PRO A 263 -3.07 -12.59 23.93
N GLN A 264 -4.28 -13.05 24.25
CA GLN A 264 -5.33 -12.19 24.80
C GLN A 264 -4.83 -11.45 26.04
N GLY A 265 -5.05 -10.14 26.09
CA GLY A 265 -4.63 -9.29 27.21
C GLY A 265 -3.19 -8.79 27.13
N SER A 266 -2.50 -8.98 26.01
CA SER A 266 -1.21 -8.35 25.76
C SER A 266 -1.35 -6.82 25.69
N PRO A 267 -0.71 -6.04 26.57
CA PRO A 267 -0.93 -4.59 26.64
C PRO A 267 -0.20 -3.79 25.55
N TYR A 268 0.56 -4.45 24.67
CA TYR A 268 1.60 -3.79 23.85
C TYR A 268 1.34 -3.78 22.34
N LEU A 269 0.09 -3.86 21.89
CA LEU A 269 -0.20 -3.87 20.46
C LEU A 269 -0.60 -2.52 19.86
N GLU A 270 -0.97 -1.56 20.67
CA GLU A 270 -1.40 -0.26 20.18
C GLU A 270 -0.45 0.85 20.64
N PRO A 271 -0.25 1.86 19.81
CA PRO A 271 -0.87 2.20 18.51
C PRO A 271 -0.01 1.84 17.28
N THR A 272 1.10 1.12 17.42
CA THR A 272 2.15 0.99 16.41
C THR A 272 2.14 -0.34 15.65
N GLY A 273 1.17 -1.21 15.91
CA GLY A 273 1.02 -2.51 15.25
C GLY A 273 -0.17 -2.57 14.29
N GLU A 274 0.05 -2.92 13.03
CA GLU A 274 -0.99 -3.18 12.03
C GLU A 274 -1.06 -4.67 11.71
N ARG A 275 -2.24 -5.26 11.87
CA ARG A 275 -2.47 -6.66 11.51
C ARG A 275 -2.67 -6.80 10.02
N THR A 276 -1.89 -7.67 9.38
CA THR A 276 -1.97 -7.93 7.94
C THR A 276 -2.39 -9.37 7.67
N PRO A 277 -3.00 -9.68 6.52
CA PRO A 277 -3.27 -11.05 6.12
C PRO A 277 -1.95 -11.79 5.82
N PHE A 278 -1.85 -13.05 6.26
CA PHE A 278 -0.71 -13.92 5.96
C PHE A 278 -0.60 -14.21 4.46
N GLY A 279 0.60 -14.05 3.90
CA GLY A 279 0.92 -14.44 2.52
C GLY A 279 0.30 -13.58 1.42
N LEU A 280 -0.44 -12.52 1.76
CA LEU A 280 -1.07 -11.63 0.80
C LEU A 280 -0.43 -10.24 0.82
N TRP A 281 -0.42 -9.57 -0.33
CA TRP A 281 -0.05 -8.15 -0.39
C TRP A 281 -1.11 -7.30 0.30
N TYR A 282 -0.67 -6.52 1.25
CA TYR A 282 -1.48 -5.58 2.02
C TYR A 282 -0.96 -4.18 1.81
N THR A 283 -1.82 -3.25 1.42
CA THR A 283 -1.48 -1.85 1.32
C THR A 283 -1.83 -1.14 2.62
N TYR A 284 -0.82 -0.58 3.24
CA TYR A 284 -0.94 0.30 4.38
C TYR A 284 -0.92 1.76 3.94
N GLU A 285 -1.75 2.56 4.57
CA GLU A 285 -1.71 4.01 4.51
C GLU A 285 -1.92 4.55 5.92
N SER A 286 -0.96 5.32 6.41
CA SER A 286 -1.08 5.95 7.72
C SER A 286 -2.19 7.00 7.72
N PRO A 287 -2.76 7.35 8.87
CA PRO A 287 -3.42 8.64 9.05
C PRO A 287 -2.49 9.79 8.64
N ASN A 288 -3.05 11.00 8.51
CA ASN A 288 -2.20 12.18 8.36
C ASN A 288 -1.23 12.28 9.55
N LEU A 289 0.06 12.13 9.29
CA LEU A 289 1.09 12.13 10.32
C LEU A 289 1.18 13.47 11.05
N PHE A 290 0.78 14.58 10.42
CA PHE A 290 0.72 15.87 11.10
C PHE A 290 -0.36 15.92 12.18
N GLU A 291 -1.46 15.18 11.99
CA GLU A 291 -2.50 15.05 13.02
C GLU A 291 -2.12 14.02 14.09
N LEU A 292 -1.54 12.90 13.66
CA LEU A 292 -1.10 11.85 14.58
C LEU A 292 0.01 12.34 15.51
N LEU A 293 0.94 13.12 14.99
CA LEU A 293 2.11 13.66 15.69
C LEU A 293 1.95 15.16 16.01
N LYS A 294 0.73 15.65 16.26
CA LYS A 294 0.43 17.07 16.42
C LYS A 294 1.31 17.79 17.47
N GLU A 295 1.71 17.11 18.54
CA GLU A 295 2.53 17.67 19.61
C GLU A 295 4.04 17.75 19.23
N THR A 296 4.45 16.90 18.31
CA THR A 296 5.82 16.79 17.78
C THR A 296 5.79 16.84 16.26
N ARG A 297 4.96 17.73 15.70
CA ARG A 297 4.72 17.81 14.26
C ARG A 297 6.02 17.84 13.47
N PRO A 298 6.20 16.95 12.48
CA PRO A 298 7.37 16.97 11.61
C PRO A 298 7.50 18.30 10.85
N ALA A 299 8.68 18.90 10.91
CA ALA A 299 9.10 20.03 10.09
C ALA A 299 10.01 19.56 8.94
N ARG A 300 10.83 18.54 9.20
CA ARG A 300 11.75 17.97 8.23
C ARG A 300 11.76 16.45 8.33
N ILE A 301 11.65 15.76 7.22
CA ILE A 301 11.85 14.31 7.13
C ILE A 301 13.32 14.06 6.85
N ASN A 302 13.98 13.31 7.74
CA ASN A 302 15.42 13.01 7.66
C ASN A 302 15.65 11.70 6.88
N SER A 303 14.93 10.61 7.24
CA SER A 303 15.03 9.31 6.59
C SER A 303 13.84 8.41 6.89
#